data_81253f5a0ad6368aa3d170dd61550f64
#
_entry.id   81253f5a0ad6368aa3d170dd61550f64
#
_cell.length_a   1.000
_cell.length_b   1.000
_cell.length_c   1.000
_cell.angle_alpha   90.00
_cell.angle_beta   90.00
_cell.angle_gamma   90.00
#
_symmetry.space_group_name_H-M   'P 1'
#
loop_
_entity.id
_entity.type
_entity.pdbx_description
1 polymer ?
#
loop_
_entity_poly.entity_id
_entity_poly.type
_entity_poly.pdbx_seq_one_letter_code
_entity_poly.pdbx_strand_id
1 'polypeptide(L)'
;MRAHPMNEIERALAVHPDVADAILSVEQGHTGHPFTLAFVAVDPDRLSAGKSKHLQAETERRVAQWRRAFDQAYRHASDSLAPSFVGWTSNFTNRPIPEPEMVDWLDRTIERIHAFGARRVLEIGCGVGLLVERLAPGCEVYCGTDLSPVAVQRLRAFAQSKPELRHVEFLEREATDLNGLSPHSFDAVVLNSVVQYFPGIEYLHTVLKQAAGLVAPGGYIFVGDVRNLELLPVFHREVQSAKAPPGTTDASLARKIFLSIAGERELVIDPRYFQDIGQSIPRISGAQVLPKHGSSYELTKYRYDVVLRVDREAASACIEPDGLAPQKTHPGGEARVLATDPMATAFLQHLGVELGSVLQARFPEAQLPAAVIALSRRDFAEIVSSPSIAPDNFANDDMIGASV
;
A
#
# COMPACT_ATOMS: atom_id res chain seq x y z
N MET A 1 11.01 4.06 36.89
CA MET A 1 11.72 4.07 35.59
C MET A 1 13.09 4.67 35.82
N ARG A 2 14.16 3.91 35.72
CA ARG A 2 15.54 4.46 35.74
C ARG A 2 15.81 4.96 34.32
N ALA A 3 16.12 6.24 34.17
CA ALA A 3 16.52 6.83 32.91
C ALA A 3 17.87 6.20 32.49
N HIS A 4 17.87 5.47 31.39
CA HIS A 4 19.10 5.03 30.76
C HIS A 4 19.78 6.26 30.13
N PRO A 5 21.10 6.42 30.23
CA PRO A 5 21.79 7.51 29.56
C PRO A 5 21.63 7.35 28.04
N MET A 6 20.96 8.30 27.42
CA MET A 6 20.80 8.33 25.97
C MET A 6 22.16 8.52 25.29
N ASN A 7 22.45 7.72 24.25
CA ASN A 7 23.65 7.90 23.45
C ASN A 7 23.52 9.11 22.50
N GLU A 8 24.57 9.46 21.77
CA GLU A 8 24.57 10.65 20.91
C GLU A 8 23.54 10.57 19.77
N ILE A 9 23.29 9.37 19.25
CA ILE A 9 22.31 9.13 18.18
C ILE A 9 20.89 9.29 18.73
N GLU A 10 20.58 8.71 19.88
CA GLU A 10 19.27 8.87 20.54
C GLU A 10 18.99 10.34 20.84
N ARG A 11 19.99 11.06 21.36
CA ARG A 11 19.88 12.51 21.60
C ARG A 11 19.67 13.31 20.32
N ALA A 12 20.36 12.92 19.23
CA ALA A 12 20.18 13.58 17.94
C ALA A 12 18.77 13.35 17.37
N LEU A 13 18.20 12.17 17.55
CA LEU A 13 16.82 11.85 17.17
C LEU A 13 15.81 12.61 18.04
N ALA A 14 16.04 12.67 19.36
CA ALA A 14 15.15 13.34 20.30
C ALA A 14 15.11 14.89 20.15
N VAL A 15 16.08 15.47 19.44
CA VAL A 15 16.04 16.92 19.10
C VAL A 15 15.04 17.24 17.99
N HIS A 16 14.63 16.25 17.20
CA HIS A 16 13.65 16.49 16.15
C HIS A 16 12.29 16.90 16.76
N PRO A 17 11.62 17.95 16.22
CA PRO A 17 10.40 18.49 16.83
C PRO A 17 9.26 17.48 16.93
N ASP A 18 9.20 16.49 16.04
CA ASP A 18 8.14 15.48 15.98
C ASP A 18 8.47 14.22 16.81
N VAL A 19 9.67 14.14 17.40
CA VAL A 19 10.11 13.01 18.22
C VAL A 19 9.89 13.30 19.69
N ALA A 20 9.15 12.43 20.37
CA ALA A 20 8.91 12.51 21.81
C ALA A 20 9.97 11.74 22.61
N ASP A 21 10.46 10.61 22.05
CA ASP A 21 11.47 9.75 22.68
C ASP A 21 12.16 8.89 21.62
N ALA A 22 13.36 8.39 21.90
CA ALA A 22 14.14 7.57 21.00
C ALA A 22 14.94 6.50 21.76
N ILE A 23 15.08 5.31 21.19
CA ILE A 23 15.90 4.22 21.72
C ILE A 23 16.60 3.49 20.58
N LEU A 24 17.84 3.05 20.82
CA LEU A 24 18.57 2.17 19.93
C LEU A 24 18.48 0.73 20.41
N SER A 25 18.43 -0.20 19.47
CA SER A 25 18.48 -1.64 19.71
C SER A 25 19.50 -2.28 18.78
N VAL A 26 20.36 -3.13 19.32
CA VAL A 26 21.34 -3.90 18.56
C VAL A 26 20.77 -5.27 18.23
N GLU A 27 20.84 -5.63 16.97
CA GLU A 27 20.23 -6.81 16.40
C GLU A 27 21.25 -7.75 15.78
N GLN A 28 20.97 -9.06 15.80
CA GLN A 28 21.75 -10.05 15.09
C GLN A 28 21.18 -10.26 13.67
N GLY A 29 21.97 -9.94 12.66
CA GLY A 29 21.64 -10.20 11.27
C GLY A 29 21.70 -11.69 10.91
N HIS A 30 21.12 -12.07 9.78
CA HIS A 30 21.17 -13.44 9.23
C HIS A 30 22.60 -13.92 8.94
N THR A 31 23.52 -13.02 8.69
CA THR A 31 24.93 -13.29 8.42
C THR A 31 25.76 -13.38 9.71
N GLY A 32 25.12 -13.28 10.88
CA GLY A 32 25.78 -13.24 12.18
C GLY A 32 26.41 -11.89 12.52
N HIS A 33 26.33 -10.88 11.64
CA HIS A 33 26.78 -9.54 11.94
C HIS A 33 25.70 -8.73 12.68
N PRO A 34 26.04 -8.06 13.79
CA PRO A 34 25.10 -7.20 14.48
C PRO A 34 24.80 -5.96 13.63
N PHE A 35 23.56 -5.47 13.71
CA PHE A 35 23.15 -4.19 13.15
C PHE A 35 22.29 -3.44 14.17
N THR A 36 22.27 -2.13 14.08
CA THR A 36 21.51 -1.28 14.99
C THR A 36 20.21 -0.83 14.35
N LEU A 37 19.14 -0.79 15.13
CA LEU A 37 17.87 -0.17 14.77
C LEU A 37 17.59 0.98 15.73
N ALA A 38 17.03 2.06 15.22
CA ALA A 38 16.50 3.14 16.02
C ALA A 38 14.97 3.08 16.03
N PHE A 39 14.38 3.12 17.21
CA PHE A 39 12.95 3.28 17.41
C PHE A 39 12.69 4.68 17.97
N VAL A 40 11.72 5.39 17.41
CA VAL A 40 11.33 6.72 17.87
C VAL A 40 9.85 6.79 18.18
N ALA A 41 9.50 7.38 19.32
CA ALA A 41 8.14 7.72 19.66
C ALA A 41 7.76 9.07 19.07
N VAL A 42 6.61 9.16 18.42
CA VAL A 42 6.11 10.39 17.79
C VAL A 42 5.09 11.06 18.69
N ASP A 43 5.13 12.39 18.73
CA ASP A 43 4.15 13.21 19.43
C ASP A 43 3.01 13.62 18.49
N PRO A 44 1.82 13.02 18.63
CA PRO A 44 0.69 13.31 17.74
C PRO A 44 0.24 14.78 17.81
N ASP A 45 0.41 15.45 18.94
CA ASP A 45 -0.01 16.83 19.15
C ASP A 45 0.93 17.85 18.44
N ARG A 46 2.19 17.46 18.24
CA ARG A 46 3.16 18.28 17.51
C ARG A 46 3.06 18.16 15.98
N LEU A 47 2.44 17.08 15.52
CA LEU A 47 2.27 16.77 14.10
C LEU A 47 1.40 17.77 13.31
N SER A 48 0.62 18.60 13.98
CA SER A 48 -0.40 19.44 13.33
C SER A 48 0.14 20.74 12.70
N ALA A 49 1.28 21.25 13.11
CA ALA A 49 1.75 22.59 12.74
C ALA A 49 2.61 22.66 11.46
N GLY A 50 3.29 21.58 11.08
CA GLY A 50 4.19 21.51 9.91
C GLY A 50 3.65 20.72 8.70
N LYS A 51 2.51 20.08 8.85
CA LYS A 51 2.00 18.99 8.00
C LYS A 51 1.82 19.34 6.50
N SER A 52 1.38 20.53 6.14
CA SER A 52 0.87 20.76 4.79
C SER A 52 1.96 20.78 3.70
N LYS A 53 3.08 21.43 3.93
CA LYS A 53 4.15 21.55 2.92
C LYS A 53 5.03 20.32 2.83
N HIS A 54 5.35 19.70 3.97
CA HIS A 54 6.15 18.47 3.99
C HIS A 54 5.37 17.29 3.41
N LEU A 55 4.09 17.17 3.73
CA LEU A 55 3.22 16.13 3.20
C LEU A 55 3.06 16.23 1.67
N GLN A 56 2.93 17.44 1.13
CA GLN A 56 2.83 17.63 -0.32
C GLN A 56 4.14 17.24 -1.02
N ALA A 57 5.29 17.72 -0.55
CA ALA A 57 6.59 17.38 -1.12
C ALA A 57 6.89 15.87 -1.05
N GLU A 58 6.44 15.22 0.00
CA GLU A 58 6.59 13.75 0.14
C GLU A 58 5.63 12.99 -0.77
N THR A 59 4.41 13.45 -0.91
CA THR A 59 3.44 12.91 -1.87
C THR A 59 4.03 12.94 -3.28
N GLU A 60 4.56 14.09 -3.70
CA GLU A 60 5.21 14.27 -5.02
C GLU A 60 6.44 13.34 -5.17
N ARG A 61 7.25 13.20 -4.11
CA ARG A 61 8.42 12.34 -4.09
C ARG A 61 8.06 10.85 -4.24
N ARG A 62 7.02 10.39 -3.54
CA ARG A 62 6.52 9.01 -3.63
C ARG A 62 5.92 8.70 -5.01
N VAL A 63 5.10 9.59 -5.54
CA VAL A 63 4.56 9.48 -6.89
C VAL A 63 5.70 9.38 -7.91
N ALA A 64 6.70 10.27 -7.82
CA ALA A 64 7.87 10.24 -8.70
C ALA A 64 8.74 8.97 -8.53
N GLN A 65 8.79 8.40 -7.32
CA GLN A 65 9.49 7.14 -7.06
C GLN A 65 8.78 5.96 -7.74
N TRP A 66 7.46 5.86 -7.58
CA TRP A 66 6.67 4.82 -8.22
C TRP A 66 6.69 4.95 -9.75
N ARG A 67 6.57 6.18 -10.28
CA ARG A 67 6.72 6.43 -11.71
C ARG A 67 8.03 5.85 -12.25
N ARG A 68 9.16 6.12 -11.59
CA ARG A 68 10.47 5.59 -12.02
C ARG A 68 10.54 4.07 -11.95
N ALA A 69 10.00 3.47 -10.89
CA ALA A 69 9.98 2.03 -10.72
C ALA A 69 9.15 1.34 -11.82
N PHE A 70 7.96 1.86 -12.14
CA PHE A 70 7.11 1.33 -13.20
C PHE A 70 7.71 1.58 -14.60
N ASP A 71 8.24 2.77 -14.87
CA ASP A 71 8.94 3.04 -16.13
C ASP A 71 10.06 2.03 -16.37
N GLN A 72 10.84 1.72 -15.32
CA GLN A 72 11.91 0.72 -15.43
C GLN A 72 11.34 -0.68 -15.67
N ALA A 73 10.33 -1.10 -14.94
CA ALA A 73 9.69 -2.41 -15.10
C ALA A 73 9.13 -2.57 -16.52
N TYR A 74 8.45 -1.55 -17.04
CA TYR A 74 7.81 -1.61 -18.36
C TYR A 74 8.81 -1.52 -19.52
N ARG A 75 9.97 -0.88 -19.34
CA ARG A 75 11.07 -0.93 -20.34
C ARG A 75 11.71 -2.30 -20.46
N HIS A 76 11.76 -3.06 -19.37
CA HIS A 76 12.31 -4.42 -19.34
C HIS A 76 11.27 -5.51 -19.60
N ALA A 77 10.00 -5.13 -19.78
CA ALA A 77 8.99 -6.05 -20.28
C ALA A 77 9.38 -6.53 -21.68
N SER A 78 8.94 -7.74 -22.06
CA SER A 78 9.26 -8.35 -23.36
C SER A 78 9.03 -7.40 -24.55
N ASP A 79 9.68 -7.65 -25.68
CA ASP A 79 9.46 -6.91 -26.93
C ASP A 79 8.02 -7.01 -27.45
N SER A 80 7.25 -7.95 -26.93
CA SER A 80 5.81 -8.06 -27.21
C SER A 80 5.06 -6.85 -26.65
N LEU A 81 4.17 -6.28 -27.46
CA LEU A 81 3.25 -5.22 -27.03
C LEU A 81 2.06 -5.77 -26.23
N ALA A 82 1.82 -7.09 -26.27
CA ALA A 82 0.70 -7.71 -25.56
C ALA A 82 0.84 -7.53 -24.04
N PRO A 83 -0.29 -7.34 -23.32
CA PRO A 83 -0.33 -7.33 -21.86
C PRO A 83 0.34 -8.58 -21.27
N SER A 84 1.03 -8.41 -20.16
CA SER A 84 1.75 -9.51 -19.48
C SER A 84 1.74 -9.32 -17.98
N PHE A 85 1.96 -10.42 -17.25
CA PHE A 85 2.04 -10.39 -15.78
C PHE A 85 3.43 -10.01 -15.25
N VAL A 86 4.16 -9.16 -15.99
CA VAL A 86 5.48 -8.66 -15.57
C VAL A 86 5.35 -7.85 -14.28
N GLY A 87 6.22 -8.11 -13.32
CA GLY A 87 6.25 -7.42 -12.03
C GLY A 87 5.43 -8.10 -10.93
N TRP A 88 4.60 -9.09 -11.25
CA TRP A 88 3.83 -9.83 -10.25
C TRP A 88 4.69 -10.92 -9.59
N THR A 89 5.23 -10.59 -8.42
CA THR A 89 6.13 -11.44 -7.66
C THR A 89 5.50 -11.80 -6.31
N SER A 90 5.48 -13.08 -5.97
CA SER A 90 4.99 -13.56 -4.69
C SER A 90 5.88 -13.11 -3.53
N ASN A 91 5.26 -12.56 -2.49
CA ASN A 91 5.94 -12.22 -1.24
C ASN A 91 6.42 -13.45 -0.47
N PHE A 92 5.82 -14.61 -0.70
CA PHE A 92 6.21 -15.87 -0.04
C PHE A 92 7.47 -16.49 -0.64
N THR A 93 7.59 -16.46 -1.96
CA THR A 93 8.63 -17.21 -2.69
C THR A 93 9.71 -16.32 -3.31
N ASN A 94 9.47 -15.02 -3.43
CA ASN A 94 10.26 -14.06 -4.23
C ASN A 94 10.40 -14.48 -5.70
N ARG A 95 9.43 -15.24 -6.22
CA ARG A 95 9.37 -15.68 -7.63
C ARG A 95 8.11 -15.11 -8.27
N PRO A 96 8.05 -15.04 -9.61
CA PRO A 96 6.81 -14.70 -10.30
C PRO A 96 5.66 -15.57 -9.82
N ILE A 97 4.48 -14.99 -9.63
CA ILE A 97 3.25 -15.73 -9.36
C ILE A 97 2.95 -16.59 -10.58
N PRO A 98 2.55 -17.86 -10.42
CA PRO A 98 2.25 -18.74 -11.54
C PRO A 98 1.21 -18.15 -12.48
N GLU A 99 1.45 -18.23 -13.79
CA GLU A 99 0.56 -17.66 -14.80
C GLU A 99 -0.90 -18.15 -14.68
N PRO A 100 -1.20 -19.44 -14.41
CA PRO A 100 -2.58 -19.88 -14.21
C PRO A 100 -3.29 -19.17 -13.05
N GLU A 101 -2.58 -18.84 -11.96
CA GLU A 101 -3.14 -18.09 -10.85
C GLU A 101 -3.42 -16.62 -11.24
N MET A 102 -2.55 -16.04 -12.04
CA MET A 102 -2.73 -14.69 -12.55
C MET A 102 -3.88 -14.58 -13.55
N VAL A 103 -4.06 -15.60 -14.39
CA VAL A 103 -5.19 -15.68 -15.31
C VAL A 103 -6.51 -15.80 -14.54
N ASP A 104 -6.60 -16.69 -13.55
CA ASP A 104 -7.79 -16.84 -12.72
C ASP A 104 -8.12 -15.53 -11.95
N TRP A 105 -7.10 -14.86 -11.39
CA TRP A 105 -7.26 -13.55 -10.76
C TRP A 105 -7.82 -12.50 -11.74
N LEU A 106 -7.28 -12.44 -12.95
CA LEU A 106 -7.73 -11.51 -13.99
C LEU A 106 -9.17 -11.81 -14.42
N ASP A 107 -9.48 -13.08 -14.72
CA ASP A 107 -10.81 -13.51 -15.16
C ASP A 107 -11.89 -13.13 -14.12
N ARG A 108 -11.65 -13.39 -12.84
CA ARG A 108 -12.60 -13.02 -11.77
C ARG A 108 -12.74 -11.51 -11.60
N THR A 109 -11.66 -10.77 -11.80
CA THR A 109 -11.72 -9.29 -11.78
C THR A 109 -12.57 -8.77 -12.93
N ILE A 110 -12.36 -9.32 -14.13
CA ILE A 110 -13.15 -8.99 -15.34
C ILE A 110 -14.64 -9.34 -15.14
N GLU A 111 -14.96 -10.52 -14.62
CA GLU A 111 -16.34 -10.95 -14.33
C GLU A 111 -17.04 -9.94 -13.40
N ARG A 112 -16.38 -9.49 -12.34
CA ARG A 112 -16.93 -8.47 -11.41
C ARG A 112 -17.22 -7.15 -12.09
N ILE A 113 -16.30 -6.67 -12.93
CA ILE A 113 -16.47 -5.40 -13.64
C ILE A 113 -17.55 -5.53 -14.72
N HIS A 114 -17.59 -6.64 -15.45
CA HIS A 114 -18.63 -6.90 -16.43
C HIS A 114 -20.05 -6.96 -15.84
N ALA A 115 -20.18 -7.42 -14.58
CA ALA A 115 -21.48 -7.48 -13.90
C ALA A 115 -22.15 -6.09 -13.76
N PHE A 116 -21.41 -5.00 -13.91
CA PHE A 116 -21.99 -3.64 -13.89
C PHE A 116 -22.64 -3.24 -15.22
N GLY A 117 -22.36 -3.95 -16.32
CA GLY A 117 -22.87 -3.62 -17.64
C GLY A 117 -22.41 -2.26 -18.18
N ALA A 118 -21.30 -1.74 -17.65
CA ALA A 118 -20.75 -0.43 -18.04
C ALA A 118 -20.26 -0.46 -19.50
N ARG A 119 -20.64 0.55 -20.26
CA ARG A 119 -20.22 0.72 -21.66
C ARG A 119 -19.25 1.89 -21.85
N ARG A 120 -19.24 2.84 -20.93
CA ARG A 120 -18.31 3.96 -20.90
C ARG A 120 -17.46 3.85 -19.66
N VAL A 121 -16.21 3.44 -19.82
CA VAL A 121 -15.28 3.10 -18.74
C VAL A 121 -14.09 4.03 -18.74
N LEU A 122 -13.75 4.52 -17.55
CA LEU A 122 -12.46 5.15 -17.25
C LEU A 122 -11.65 4.19 -16.36
N GLU A 123 -10.46 3.80 -16.78
CA GLU A 123 -9.51 3.03 -15.99
C GLU A 123 -8.37 3.95 -15.52
N ILE A 124 -8.18 4.06 -14.21
CA ILE A 124 -7.11 4.84 -13.60
C ILE A 124 -5.99 3.89 -13.18
N GLY A 125 -4.78 4.06 -13.74
CA GLY A 125 -3.65 3.16 -13.54
C GLY A 125 -3.74 1.91 -14.40
N CYS A 126 -3.94 2.07 -15.73
CA CYS A 126 -4.14 0.96 -16.65
C CYS A 126 -2.87 0.09 -16.90
N GLY A 127 -1.68 0.56 -16.49
CA GLY A 127 -0.44 -0.19 -16.48
C GLY A 127 -0.10 -0.81 -17.85
N VAL A 128 0.07 -2.12 -17.87
CA VAL A 128 0.36 -2.89 -19.11
C VAL A 128 -0.90 -3.28 -19.91
N GLY A 129 -2.10 -2.90 -19.43
CA GLY A 129 -3.36 -3.08 -20.19
C GLY A 129 -4.04 -4.43 -20.02
N LEU A 130 -3.84 -5.14 -18.92
CA LEU A 130 -4.50 -6.42 -18.63
C LEU A 130 -6.03 -6.30 -18.68
N LEU A 131 -6.59 -5.24 -18.10
CA LEU A 131 -8.02 -4.96 -18.14
C LEU A 131 -8.45 -4.40 -19.52
N VAL A 132 -7.63 -3.51 -20.11
CA VAL A 132 -7.90 -2.92 -21.42
C VAL A 132 -8.20 -4.00 -22.47
N GLU A 133 -7.34 -5.02 -22.60
CA GLU A 133 -7.49 -6.09 -23.60
C GLU A 133 -8.81 -6.85 -23.46
N ARG A 134 -9.31 -6.99 -22.23
CA ARG A 134 -10.47 -7.80 -21.88
C ARG A 134 -11.78 -7.01 -21.83
N LEU A 135 -11.75 -5.76 -21.37
CA LEU A 135 -12.94 -4.92 -21.18
C LEU A 135 -13.24 -4.04 -22.37
N ALA A 136 -12.20 -3.42 -22.95
CA ALA A 136 -12.41 -2.37 -23.95
C ALA A 136 -13.15 -2.82 -25.22
N PRO A 137 -13.00 -4.06 -25.73
CA PRO A 137 -13.78 -4.51 -26.90
C PRO A 137 -15.30 -4.45 -26.69
N GLY A 138 -15.78 -4.55 -25.44
CA GLY A 138 -17.20 -4.48 -25.10
C GLY A 138 -17.71 -3.06 -24.79
N CYS A 139 -16.83 -2.06 -24.78
CA CYS A 139 -17.17 -0.69 -24.42
C CYS A 139 -17.46 0.20 -25.63
N GLU A 140 -18.31 1.19 -25.46
CA GLU A 140 -18.52 2.29 -26.42
C GLU A 140 -17.43 3.34 -26.28
N VAL A 141 -17.02 3.59 -25.03
CA VAL A 141 -15.92 4.50 -24.67
C VAL A 141 -15.04 3.80 -23.66
N TYR A 142 -13.75 3.76 -23.91
CA TYR A 142 -12.77 3.32 -22.95
C TYR A 142 -11.62 4.33 -22.89
N CYS A 143 -11.40 4.90 -21.71
CA CYS A 143 -10.28 5.81 -21.47
C CYS A 143 -9.38 5.20 -20.39
N GLY A 144 -8.12 4.94 -20.72
CA GLY A 144 -7.11 4.46 -19.77
C GLY A 144 -6.17 5.60 -19.39
N THR A 145 -5.90 5.78 -18.10
CA THR A 145 -4.88 6.70 -17.62
C THR A 145 -3.76 5.96 -16.91
N ASP A 146 -2.53 6.41 -17.07
CA ASP A 146 -1.39 5.93 -16.29
C ASP A 146 -0.36 7.04 -16.10
N LEU A 147 0.36 6.99 -14.97
CA LEU A 147 1.42 7.97 -14.70
C LEU A 147 2.70 7.70 -15.50
N SER A 148 2.88 6.48 -16.04
CA SER A 148 4.05 6.08 -16.80
C SER A 148 3.87 6.41 -18.29
N PRO A 149 4.69 7.31 -18.86
CA PRO A 149 4.70 7.56 -20.30
C PRO A 149 5.08 6.30 -21.08
N VAL A 150 5.87 5.41 -20.50
CA VAL A 150 6.28 4.14 -21.13
C VAL A 150 5.06 3.22 -21.29
N ALA A 151 4.24 3.08 -20.24
CA ALA A 151 3.01 2.30 -20.29
C ALA A 151 2.06 2.86 -21.36
N VAL A 152 1.78 4.16 -21.32
CA VAL A 152 0.87 4.83 -22.25
C VAL A 152 1.33 4.69 -23.70
N GLN A 153 2.64 4.85 -23.97
CA GLN A 153 3.16 4.68 -25.32
C GLN A 153 3.01 3.24 -25.83
N ARG A 154 3.29 2.24 -24.99
CA ARG A 154 3.14 0.82 -25.33
C ARG A 154 1.68 0.48 -25.59
N LEU A 155 0.76 0.95 -24.75
CA LEU A 155 -0.67 0.73 -24.90
C LEU A 155 -1.24 1.38 -26.17
N ARG A 156 -0.81 2.58 -26.53
CA ARG A 156 -1.18 3.20 -27.81
C ARG A 156 -0.74 2.37 -29.00
N ALA A 157 0.50 1.86 -28.99
CA ALA A 157 1.01 0.98 -30.04
C ALA A 157 0.25 -0.35 -30.07
N PHE A 158 -0.06 -0.94 -28.91
CA PHE A 158 -0.86 -2.16 -28.81
C PHE A 158 -2.26 -1.96 -29.40
N ALA A 159 -2.97 -0.91 -28.97
CA ALA A 159 -4.32 -0.61 -29.46
C ALA A 159 -4.35 -0.33 -30.97
N GLN A 160 -3.34 0.32 -31.53
CA GLN A 160 -3.22 0.53 -32.99
C GLN A 160 -3.10 -0.79 -33.75
N SER A 161 -2.49 -1.82 -33.16
CA SER A 161 -2.35 -3.15 -33.77
C SER A 161 -3.63 -3.98 -33.72
N LYS A 162 -4.64 -3.57 -32.95
CA LYS A 162 -5.89 -4.29 -32.68
C LYS A 162 -7.09 -3.46 -33.18
N PRO A 163 -7.79 -3.88 -34.25
CA PRO A 163 -8.94 -3.13 -34.77
C PRO A 163 -10.01 -2.84 -33.72
N GLU A 164 -10.26 -3.79 -32.83
CA GLU A 164 -11.24 -3.73 -31.73
C GLU A 164 -10.89 -2.75 -30.61
N LEU A 165 -9.65 -2.26 -30.56
CA LEU A 165 -9.17 -1.33 -29.55
C LEU A 165 -8.93 0.09 -30.09
N ARG A 166 -9.21 0.37 -31.37
CA ARG A 166 -8.93 1.68 -31.98
C ARG A 166 -9.72 2.84 -31.39
N HIS A 167 -10.81 2.56 -30.69
CA HIS A 167 -11.65 3.53 -30.01
C HIS A 167 -11.14 3.88 -28.60
N VAL A 168 -10.10 3.18 -28.09
CA VAL A 168 -9.56 3.37 -26.77
C VAL A 168 -8.65 4.59 -26.75
N GLU A 169 -8.86 5.48 -25.77
CA GLU A 169 -8.01 6.62 -25.52
C GLU A 169 -7.07 6.33 -24.34
N PHE A 170 -5.80 6.73 -24.46
CA PHE A 170 -4.82 6.61 -23.38
C PHE A 170 -4.22 7.98 -23.05
N LEU A 171 -4.24 8.33 -21.75
CA LEU A 171 -3.74 9.61 -21.25
C LEU A 171 -2.61 9.38 -20.25
N GLU A 172 -1.49 10.10 -20.43
CA GLU A 172 -0.43 10.15 -19.43
C GLU A 172 -0.86 11.12 -18.33
N ARG A 173 -1.23 10.60 -17.16
CA ARG A 173 -1.73 11.40 -16.03
C ARG A 173 -1.49 10.71 -14.70
N GLU A 174 -1.30 11.50 -13.67
CA GLU A 174 -1.42 11.04 -12.29
C GLU A 174 -2.89 10.78 -11.96
N ALA A 175 -3.14 9.88 -10.99
CA ALA A 175 -4.51 9.51 -10.62
C ALA A 175 -5.35 10.68 -10.11
N THR A 176 -4.72 11.73 -9.58
CA THR A 176 -5.37 12.96 -9.14
C THR A 176 -5.55 14.01 -10.24
N ASP A 177 -5.03 13.78 -11.45
CA ASP A 177 -5.20 14.72 -12.57
C ASP A 177 -6.23 14.15 -13.56
N LEU A 178 -7.50 14.39 -13.28
CA LEU A 178 -8.64 14.02 -14.15
C LEU A 178 -9.23 15.25 -14.87
N ASN A 179 -8.46 16.33 -14.96
CA ASN A 179 -8.89 17.58 -15.60
C ASN A 179 -9.19 17.38 -17.09
N GLY A 180 -10.24 18.06 -17.58
CA GLY A 180 -10.65 18.01 -19.00
C GLY A 180 -11.47 16.77 -19.35
N LEU A 181 -11.64 15.79 -18.46
CA LEU A 181 -12.66 14.76 -18.63
C LEU A 181 -14.04 15.34 -18.26
N SER A 182 -15.04 15.03 -19.07
CA SER A 182 -16.38 15.59 -18.90
C SER A 182 -17.09 15.00 -17.68
N PRO A 183 -17.72 15.79 -16.82
CA PRO A 183 -18.53 15.27 -15.72
C PRO A 183 -19.62 14.31 -16.23
N HIS A 184 -19.91 13.28 -15.42
CA HIS A 184 -20.99 12.31 -15.69
C HIS A 184 -20.87 11.56 -17.04
N SER A 185 -19.67 11.47 -17.62
CA SER A 185 -19.44 10.87 -18.93
C SER A 185 -19.15 9.37 -18.91
N PHE A 186 -18.88 8.80 -17.73
CA PHE A 186 -18.58 7.38 -17.59
C PHE A 186 -19.66 6.64 -16.79
N ASP A 187 -19.92 5.40 -17.16
CA ASP A 187 -20.80 4.50 -16.41
C ASP A 187 -20.03 3.85 -15.23
N ALA A 188 -18.74 3.64 -15.43
CA ALA A 188 -17.86 3.12 -14.40
C ALA A 188 -16.48 3.79 -14.43
N VAL A 189 -15.90 3.99 -13.24
CA VAL A 189 -14.48 4.27 -13.05
C VAL A 189 -13.84 3.07 -12.36
N VAL A 190 -12.73 2.59 -12.89
CA VAL A 190 -12.02 1.39 -12.42
C VAL A 190 -10.63 1.79 -11.91
N LEU A 191 -10.31 1.38 -10.68
CA LEU A 191 -8.99 1.47 -10.07
C LEU A 191 -8.61 0.05 -9.62
N ASN A 192 -7.83 -0.68 -10.40
CA ASN A 192 -7.49 -2.06 -10.06
C ASN A 192 -5.99 -2.24 -9.86
N SER A 193 -5.58 -2.79 -8.72
CA SER A 193 -4.17 -3.01 -8.37
C SER A 193 -3.29 -1.76 -8.46
N VAL A 194 -3.86 -0.60 -8.15
CA VAL A 194 -3.15 0.69 -8.21
C VAL A 194 -3.12 1.42 -6.87
N VAL A 195 -4.17 1.28 -6.06
CA VAL A 195 -4.32 2.09 -4.84
C VAL A 195 -3.24 1.83 -3.78
N GLN A 196 -2.65 0.64 -3.78
CA GLN A 196 -1.54 0.29 -2.88
C GLN A 196 -0.28 1.14 -3.12
N TYR A 197 -0.15 1.75 -4.28
CA TYR A 197 0.98 2.63 -4.64
C TYR A 197 0.71 4.10 -4.36
N PHE A 198 -0.49 4.43 -3.91
CA PHE A 198 -0.82 5.82 -3.57
C PHE A 198 -0.06 6.27 -2.32
N PRO A 199 0.33 7.55 -2.25
CA PRO A 199 1.09 8.10 -1.13
C PRO A 199 0.40 7.95 0.22
N GLY A 200 -0.92 8.00 0.25
CA GLY A 200 -1.70 7.88 1.47
C GLY A 200 -3.20 7.97 1.23
N ILE A 201 -3.97 7.94 2.31
CA ILE A 201 -5.43 7.86 2.26
C ILE A 201 -6.07 9.15 1.71
N GLU A 202 -5.47 10.33 1.94
CA GLU A 202 -5.97 11.60 1.38
C GLU A 202 -5.79 11.67 -0.13
N TYR A 203 -4.71 11.09 -0.65
CA TYR A 203 -4.54 10.98 -2.10
C TYR A 203 -5.65 10.12 -2.69
N LEU A 204 -5.91 8.95 -2.10
CA LEU A 204 -7.03 8.10 -2.50
C LEU A 204 -8.37 8.84 -2.39
N HIS A 205 -8.61 9.55 -1.28
CA HIS A 205 -9.83 10.32 -1.08
C HIS A 205 -10.03 11.36 -2.18
N THR A 206 -8.97 12.07 -2.56
CA THR A 206 -9.00 13.05 -3.67
C THR A 206 -9.34 12.38 -4.99
N VAL A 207 -8.73 11.24 -5.30
CA VAL A 207 -9.02 10.47 -6.51
C VAL A 207 -10.49 10.01 -6.54
N LEU A 208 -10.99 9.44 -5.45
CA LEU A 208 -12.38 8.96 -5.35
C LEU A 208 -13.40 10.11 -5.48
N LYS A 209 -13.10 11.28 -4.91
CA LYS A 209 -13.94 12.48 -5.04
C LYS A 209 -14.02 12.95 -6.49
N GLN A 210 -12.90 12.99 -7.19
CA GLN A 210 -12.86 13.35 -8.62
C GLN A 210 -13.54 12.29 -9.49
N ALA A 211 -13.25 11.01 -9.25
CA ALA A 211 -13.88 9.89 -9.94
C ALA A 211 -15.41 9.93 -9.80
N ALA A 212 -15.92 10.17 -8.58
CA ALA A 212 -17.36 10.34 -8.36
C ALA A 212 -17.94 11.48 -9.20
N GLY A 213 -17.19 12.57 -9.45
CA GLY A 213 -17.59 13.65 -10.35
C GLY A 213 -17.75 13.25 -11.81
N LEU A 214 -17.00 12.25 -12.25
CA LEU A 214 -16.99 11.80 -13.65
C LEU A 214 -18.01 10.68 -13.94
N VAL A 215 -18.42 9.95 -12.90
CA VAL A 215 -19.40 8.87 -13.02
C VAL A 215 -20.80 9.45 -13.20
N ALA A 216 -21.55 8.90 -14.16
CA ALA A 216 -22.96 9.21 -14.37
C ALA A 216 -23.82 8.76 -13.17
N PRO A 217 -24.96 9.43 -12.90
CA PRO A 217 -25.90 8.97 -11.88
C PRO A 217 -26.31 7.52 -12.09
N GLY A 218 -26.25 6.72 -11.03
CA GLY A 218 -26.52 5.28 -11.08
C GLY A 218 -25.33 4.41 -11.49
N GLY A 219 -24.19 5.01 -11.84
CA GLY A 219 -22.95 4.30 -12.17
C GLY A 219 -22.12 3.90 -10.95
N TYR A 220 -20.88 3.46 -11.19
CA TYR A 220 -20.05 2.79 -10.19
C TYR A 220 -18.60 3.26 -10.21
N ILE A 221 -17.94 3.17 -9.03
CA ILE A 221 -16.49 3.15 -8.93
C ILE A 221 -16.09 1.78 -8.41
N PHE A 222 -15.25 1.06 -9.16
CA PHE A 222 -14.67 -0.20 -8.74
C PHE A 222 -13.24 0.04 -8.25
N VAL A 223 -12.94 -0.35 -7.02
CA VAL A 223 -11.59 -0.33 -6.46
C VAL A 223 -11.19 -1.77 -6.18
N GLY A 224 -10.41 -2.33 -7.08
CA GLY A 224 -10.02 -3.73 -7.04
C GLY A 224 -8.65 -3.95 -6.42
N ASP A 225 -8.50 -5.13 -5.83
CA ASP A 225 -7.22 -5.64 -5.34
C ASP A 225 -6.64 -4.85 -4.17
N VAL A 226 -7.50 -4.32 -3.30
CA VAL A 226 -7.13 -3.51 -2.15
C VAL A 226 -6.50 -4.38 -1.07
N ARG A 227 -5.34 -4.00 -0.56
CA ARG A 227 -4.69 -4.69 0.56
C ARG A 227 -5.41 -4.40 1.87
N ASN A 228 -5.72 -5.46 2.63
CA ASN A 228 -6.51 -5.37 3.85
C ASN A 228 -5.64 -5.06 5.07
N LEU A 229 -5.88 -3.90 5.71
CA LEU A 229 -5.17 -3.48 6.91
C LEU A 229 -5.41 -4.43 8.09
N GLU A 230 -6.62 -4.95 8.26
CA GLU A 230 -6.94 -5.90 9.35
C GLU A 230 -6.15 -7.20 9.23
N LEU A 231 -5.79 -7.61 8.01
CA LEU A 231 -5.04 -8.84 7.73
C LEU A 231 -3.53 -8.62 7.59
N LEU A 232 -3.04 -7.38 7.69
CA LEU A 232 -1.63 -7.07 7.56
C LEU A 232 -0.74 -7.85 8.54
N PRO A 233 -1.06 -7.95 9.85
CA PRO A 233 -0.26 -8.75 10.78
C PRO A 233 -0.25 -10.24 10.45
N VAL A 234 -1.38 -10.76 9.97
CA VAL A 234 -1.49 -12.18 9.54
C VAL A 234 -0.65 -12.44 8.30
N PHE A 235 -0.73 -11.55 7.31
CA PHE A 235 0.08 -11.60 6.10
C PHE A 235 1.57 -11.65 6.40
N HIS A 236 2.08 -10.70 7.16
CA HIS A 236 3.50 -10.67 7.50
C HIS A 236 3.94 -11.86 8.34
N ARG A 237 3.09 -12.33 9.26
CA ARG A 237 3.36 -13.56 10.02
C ARG A 237 3.54 -14.76 9.10
N GLU A 238 2.63 -14.97 8.17
CA GLU A 238 2.67 -16.12 7.27
C GLU A 238 3.87 -16.03 6.31
N VAL A 239 4.14 -14.85 5.75
CA VAL A 239 5.30 -14.62 4.88
C VAL A 239 6.62 -14.88 5.63
N GLN A 240 6.77 -14.32 6.84
CA GLN A 240 8.00 -14.50 7.62
C GLN A 240 8.16 -15.93 8.11
N SER A 241 7.07 -16.62 8.47
CA SER A 241 7.11 -18.03 8.84
C SER A 241 7.52 -18.92 7.65
N ALA A 242 6.99 -18.66 6.47
CA ALA A 242 7.35 -19.41 5.25
C ALA A 242 8.82 -19.21 4.84
N LYS A 243 9.40 -18.04 5.13
CA LYS A 243 10.79 -17.70 4.83
C LYS A 243 11.78 -18.02 5.95
N ALA A 244 11.28 -18.42 7.12
CA ALA A 244 12.12 -18.67 8.29
C ALA A 244 13.03 -19.89 8.07
N PRO A 245 14.36 -19.76 8.25
CA PRO A 245 15.25 -20.92 8.26
C PRO A 245 14.90 -21.91 9.39
N PRO A 246 15.19 -23.20 9.22
CA PRO A 246 15.07 -24.17 10.30
C PRO A 246 15.83 -23.71 11.56
N GLY A 247 15.20 -23.85 12.74
CA GLY A 247 15.79 -23.41 14.02
C GLY A 247 15.60 -21.92 14.35
N THR A 248 14.85 -21.16 13.54
CA THR A 248 14.46 -19.79 13.92
C THR A 248 13.66 -19.82 15.21
N THR A 249 14.07 -19.06 16.22
CA THR A 249 13.36 -18.96 17.51
C THR A 249 12.10 -18.10 17.35
N ASP A 250 11.09 -18.34 18.21
CA ASP A 250 9.84 -17.57 18.21
C ASP A 250 10.10 -16.06 18.41
N ALA A 251 11.04 -15.68 19.28
CA ALA A 251 11.41 -14.29 19.49
C ALA A 251 12.00 -13.66 18.23
N SER A 252 12.90 -14.36 17.52
CA SER A 252 13.47 -13.88 16.25
C SER A 252 12.41 -13.75 15.16
N LEU A 253 11.47 -14.71 15.10
CA LEU A 253 10.37 -14.66 14.15
C LEU A 253 9.42 -13.50 14.44
N ALA A 254 8.98 -13.35 15.70
CA ALA A 254 8.11 -12.25 16.13
C ALA A 254 8.71 -10.88 15.78
N ARG A 255 10.01 -10.73 15.97
CA ARG A 255 10.74 -9.53 15.61
C ARG A 255 10.75 -9.27 14.10
N LYS A 256 11.04 -10.29 13.27
CA LYS A 256 10.99 -10.15 11.81
C LYS A 256 9.61 -9.74 11.33
N ILE A 257 8.55 -10.31 11.92
CA ILE A 257 7.16 -9.96 11.64
C ILE A 257 6.93 -8.48 11.97
N PHE A 258 7.32 -8.04 13.17
CA PHE A 258 7.18 -6.65 13.59
C PHE A 258 7.89 -5.69 12.63
N LEU A 259 9.16 -5.97 12.29
CA LEU A 259 9.94 -5.13 11.38
C LEU A 259 9.34 -5.09 9.97
N SER A 260 8.78 -6.19 9.49
CA SER A 260 8.14 -6.23 8.18
C SER A 260 6.83 -5.44 8.15
N ILE A 261 6.06 -5.44 9.25
CA ILE A 261 4.86 -4.58 9.39
C ILE A 261 5.27 -3.10 9.43
N ALA A 262 6.25 -2.75 10.27
CA ALA A 262 6.73 -1.38 10.39
C ALA A 262 7.38 -0.85 9.09
N GLY A 263 7.96 -1.74 8.28
CA GLY A 263 8.56 -1.44 6.99
C GLY A 263 7.60 -1.51 5.80
N GLU A 264 6.28 -1.68 6.01
CA GLU A 264 5.30 -1.74 4.93
C GLU A 264 5.29 -0.43 4.14
N ARG A 265 5.42 -0.56 2.81
CA ARG A 265 5.51 0.59 1.90
C ARG A 265 4.29 0.79 1.03
N GLU A 266 3.46 -0.22 0.92
CA GLU A 266 2.22 -0.13 0.17
C GLU A 266 1.10 0.40 1.05
N LEU A 267 0.18 1.17 0.48
CA LEU A 267 -1.01 1.61 1.18
C LEU A 267 -1.92 0.41 1.46
N VAL A 268 -2.16 0.14 2.73
CA VAL A 268 -3.10 -0.87 3.21
C VAL A 268 -4.30 -0.18 3.83
N ILE A 269 -5.52 -0.65 3.54
CA ILE A 269 -6.74 0.10 3.82
C ILE A 269 -7.70 -0.77 4.63
N ASP A 270 -8.22 -0.19 5.71
CA ASP A 270 -9.31 -0.79 6.47
C ASP A 270 -10.61 -0.76 5.65
N PRO A 271 -11.32 -1.87 5.49
CA PRO A 271 -12.59 -1.89 4.77
C PRO A 271 -13.62 -0.87 5.27
N ARG A 272 -13.58 -0.48 6.54
CA ARG A 272 -14.46 0.53 7.14
C ARG A 272 -14.30 1.91 6.50
N TYR A 273 -13.10 2.25 6.00
CA TYR A 273 -12.88 3.49 5.26
C TYR A 273 -13.88 3.66 4.11
N PHE A 274 -14.08 2.59 3.34
CA PHE A 274 -15.01 2.65 2.20
C PHE A 274 -16.47 2.61 2.63
N GLN A 275 -16.80 1.96 3.74
CA GLN A 275 -18.17 1.94 4.27
C GLN A 275 -18.62 3.35 4.70
N ASP A 276 -17.69 4.14 5.22
CA ASP A 276 -17.96 5.50 5.71
C ASP A 276 -17.74 6.61 4.66
N ILE A 277 -17.22 6.27 3.48
CA ILE A 277 -16.79 7.25 2.46
C ILE A 277 -17.91 8.18 2.00
N GLY A 278 -19.16 7.72 2.00
CA GLY A 278 -20.33 8.52 1.63
C GLY A 278 -20.57 9.73 2.53
N GLN A 279 -20.06 9.72 3.78
CA GLN A 279 -20.14 10.85 4.69
C GLN A 279 -19.30 12.05 4.21
N SER A 280 -18.18 11.76 3.52
CA SER A 280 -17.24 12.77 3.03
C SER A 280 -17.35 13.05 1.52
N ILE A 281 -17.89 12.09 0.75
CA ILE A 281 -18.18 12.22 -0.69
C ILE A 281 -19.67 11.96 -0.93
N PRO A 282 -20.52 12.99 -0.86
CA PRO A 282 -21.98 12.82 -0.86
C PRO A 282 -22.56 12.11 -2.10
N ARG A 283 -21.86 12.18 -3.26
CA ARG A 283 -22.28 11.45 -4.46
C ARG A 283 -22.13 9.93 -4.34
N ILE A 284 -21.35 9.44 -3.40
CA ILE A 284 -21.24 8.00 -3.12
C ILE A 284 -22.39 7.61 -2.20
N SER A 285 -23.41 7.01 -2.77
CA SER A 285 -24.66 6.63 -2.09
C SER A 285 -24.58 5.26 -1.41
N GLY A 286 -23.54 4.48 -1.66
CA GLY A 286 -23.33 3.17 -1.03
C GLY A 286 -22.00 2.56 -1.38
N ALA A 287 -21.50 1.72 -0.48
CA ALA A 287 -20.28 0.96 -0.62
C ALA A 287 -20.51 -0.51 -0.33
N GLN A 288 -19.94 -1.38 -1.14
CA GLN A 288 -19.95 -2.82 -0.94
C GLN A 288 -18.51 -3.33 -0.97
N VAL A 289 -18.08 -3.92 0.14
CA VAL A 289 -16.78 -4.59 0.26
C VAL A 289 -16.97 -6.06 -0.10
N LEU A 290 -16.20 -6.55 -1.05
CA LEU A 290 -16.31 -7.89 -1.59
C LEU A 290 -15.03 -8.68 -1.31
N PRO A 291 -15.10 -9.86 -0.68
CA PRO A 291 -13.95 -10.73 -0.57
C PRO A 291 -13.50 -11.18 -1.95
N LYS A 292 -12.20 -11.41 -2.09
CA LYS A 292 -11.66 -12.00 -3.32
C LYS A 292 -11.77 -13.53 -3.27
N HIS A 293 -11.99 -14.11 -4.42
CA HIS A 293 -11.99 -15.55 -4.63
C HIS A 293 -11.02 -15.87 -5.76
N GLY A 294 -10.43 -17.06 -5.76
CA GLY A 294 -9.50 -17.49 -6.80
C GLY A 294 -8.51 -18.54 -6.31
N SER A 295 -7.69 -19.01 -7.22
CA SER A 295 -6.69 -20.05 -6.99
C SER A 295 -5.44 -19.54 -6.27
N SER A 296 -5.11 -18.25 -6.39
CA SER A 296 -3.96 -17.67 -5.71
C SER A 296 -4.29 -17.31 -4.28
N TYR A 297 -3.65 -18.00 -3.34
CA TYR A 297 -3.79 -17.74 -1.92
C TYR A 297 -3.37 -16.31 -1.53
N GLU A 298 -2.26 -15.81 -2.08
CA GLU A 298 -1.72 -14.49 -1.78
C GLU A 298 -2.62 -13.37 -2.29
N LEU A 299 -3.16 -13.52 -3.50
CA LEU A 299 -3.98 -12.48 -4.14
C LEU A 299 -5.44 -12.48 -3.66
N THR A 300 -5.88 -13.52 -2.95
CA THR A 300 -7.26 -13.64 -2.49
C THR A 300 -7.42 -13.40 -1.01
N LYS A 301 -6.58 -14.02 -0.19
CA LYS A 301 -6.74 -14.00 1.27
C LYS A 301 -6.56 -12.62 1.90
N TYR A 302 -5.58 -11.84 1.43
CA TYR A 302 -5.16 -10.59 2.07
C TYR A 302 -5.67 -9.34 1.36
N ARG A 303 -6.52 -9.52 0.37
CA ARG A 303 -7.05 -8.45 -0.47
C ARG A 303 -8.56 -8.53 -0.58
N TYR A 304 -9.18 -7.43 -0.94
CA TYR A 304 -10.60 -7.32 -1.19
C TYR A 304 -10.87 -6.36 -2.35
N ASP A 305 -12.07 -6.39 -2.89
CA ASP A 305 -12.53 -5.42 -3.88
C ASP A 305 -13.64 -4.57 -3.28
N VAL A 306 -13.83 -3.37 -3.81
CA VAL A 306 -14.87 -2.43 -3.38
C VAL A 306 -15.66 -1.94 -4.58
N VAL A 307 -16.97 -1.89 -4.41
CA VAL A 307 -17.90 -1.26 -5.34
C VAL A 307 -18.56 -0.09 -4.65
N LEU A 308 -18.31 1.11 -5.16
CA LEU A 308 -18.96 2.33 -4.70
C LEU A 308 -20.04 2.72 -5.71
N ARG A 309 -21.26 2.92 -5.23
CA ARG A 309 -22.41 3.35 -6.05
C ARG A 309 -22.51 4.85 -6.05
N VAL A 310 -22.78 5.45 -7.21
CA VAL A 310 -22.86 6.91 -7.36
C VAL A 310 -24.29 7.33 -7.64
N ASP A 311 -24.82 8.28 -6.84
CA ASP A 311 -26.15 8.89 -6.99
C ASP A 311 -27.32 7.90 -7.20
N ARG A 312 -27.28 6.74 -6.57
CA ARG A 312 -28.35 5.75 -6.65
C ARG A 312 -29.23 5.86 -5.42
N GLU A 313 -30.53 5.96 -5.62
CA GLU A 313 -31.48 5.88 -4.52
C GLU A 313 -31.37 4.53 -3.79
N ALA A 314 -31.50 4.54 -2.46
CA ALA A 314 -31.29 3.39 -1.57
C ALA A 314 -32.22 2.17 -1.81
N ALA A 315 -33.14 2.26 -2.77
CA ALA A 315 -34.23 1.32 -3.00
C ALA A 315 -34.10 0.47 -4.26
N SER A 316 -32.92 0.10 -4.73
CA SER A 316 -32.82 -0.89 -5.80
C SER A 316 -31.87 -2.02 -5.42
N ALA A 317 -32.47 -3.20 -5.41
CA ALA A 317 -31.95 -4.49 -4.96
C ALA A 317 -30.44 -4.69 -5.11
N CYS A 318 -29.88 -5.28 -4.06
CA CYS A 318 -28.61 -5.98 -4.09
C CYS A 318 -28.54 -6.86 -5.35
N ILE A 319 -27.53 -6.64 -6.19
CA ILE A 319 -27.04 -7.74 -7.03
C ILE A 319 -26.33 -8.63 -6.02
N GLU A 320 -27.03 -9.66 -5.55
CA GLU A 320 -26.39 -10.75 -4.85
C GLU A 320 -25.58 -11.53 -5.87
N PRO A 321 -24.24 -11.52 -5.79
CA PRO A 321 -23.50 -12.61 -6.37
C PRO A 321 -23.77 -13.83 -5.48
N ASP A 322 -24.07 -14.94 -6.09
CA ASP A 322 -24.44 -16.22 -5.52
C ASP A 322 -23.95 -16.48 -4.07
N GLY A 323 -24.91 -16.65 -3.20
CA GLY A 323 -24.99 -17.38 -1.97
C GLY A 323 -23.70 -17.76 -1.23
N LEU A 324 -23.03 -16.81 -0.57
CA LEU A 324 -22.10 -17.12 0.51
C LEU A 324 -22.34 -16.15 1.65
N ALA A 325 -22.90 -16.71 2.73
CA ALA A 325 -23.03 -16.02 4.00
C ALA A 325 -21.68 -15.47 4.48
N PRO A 326 -21.65 -14.30 5.15
CA PRO A 326 -20.43 -13.76 5.71
C PRO A 326 -19.80 -14.82 6.61
N GLN A 327 -18.57 -15.20 6.32
CA GLN A 327 -17.80 -16.09 7.21
C GLN A 327 -17.67 -15.36 8.55
N LYS A 328 -18.29 -15.92 9.58
CA LYS A 328 -18.11 -15.50 10.97
C LYS A 328 -16.62 -15.59 11.27
N THR A 329 -16.02 -14.44 11.54
CA THR A 329 -14.67 -14.36 12.12
C THR A 329 -14.64 -15.24 13.37
N HIS A 330 -13.71 -16.19 13.41
CA HIS A 330 -13.50 -17.03 14.58
C HIS A 330 -13.11 -16.17 15.78
N PRO A 331 -13.74 -16.35 16.95
CA PRO A 331 -13.31 -15.73 18.18
C PRO A 331 -12.12 -16.54 18.70
N GLY A 332 -10.92 -16.06 18.49
CA GLY A 332 -9.72 -16.72 18.97
C GLY A 332 -8.57 -15.75 19.12
N GLY A 333 -8.37 -15.30 20.37
CA GLY A 333 -7.18 -14.57 20.79
C GLY A 333 -7.25 -13.08 20.47
N GLU A 334 -7.30 -12.25 21.51
CA GLU A 334 -7.13 -10.80 21.44
C GLU A 334 -5.76 -10.44 20.85
N ALA A 335 -5.64 -10.53 19.51
CA ALA A 335 -4.66 -9.75 18.80
C ALA A 335 -5.17 -8.30 18.90
N ARG A 336 -4.63 -7.51 19.81
CA ARG A 336 -4.82 -6.06 19.84
C ARG A 336 -4.34 -5.53 18.50
N VAL A 337 -5.29 -5.36 17.58
CA VAL A 337 -5.06 -4.71 16.32
C VAL A 337 -4.58 -3.31 16.64
N LEU A 338 -3.38 -2.98 16.18
CA LEU A 338 -2.90 -1.61 16.10
C LEU A 338 -3.93 -0.84 15.29
N ALA A 339 -4.80 -0.08 15.94
CA ALA A 339 -5.66 0.89 15.28
C ALA A 339 -4.76 2.05 14.85
N THR A 340 -3.94 1.82 13.86
CA THR A 340 -3.17 2.87 13.23
C THR A 340 -4.08 3.54 12.23
N ASP A 341 -4.37 4.81 12.49
CA ASP A 341 -4.82 5.72 11.44
C ASP A 341 -3.90 5.51 10.22
N PRO A 342 -4.42 5.17 9.02
CA PRO A 342 -3.61 4.98 7.82
C PRO A 342 -2.69 6.17 7.52
N MET A 343 -3.12 7.39 7.92
CA MET A 343 -2.31 8.61 7.90
C MET A 343 -1.13 8.53 8.85
N ALA A 344 -1.33 8.05 10.05
CA ALA A 344 -0.27 7.93 11.04
C ALA A 344 0.81 6.93 10.57
N THR A 345 0.43 5.81 9.93
CA THR A 345 1.39 4.83 9.42
C THR A 345 2.24 5.40 8.28
N ALA A 346 1.63 6.04 7.29
CA ALA A 346 2.36 6.67 6.20
C ALA A 346 3.28 7.81 6.71
N PHE A 347 2.80 8.59 7.67
CA PHE A 347 3.59 9.63 8.32
C PHE A 347 4.76 9.06 9.14
N LEU A 348 4.53 8.00 9.93
CA LEU A 348 5.57 7.36 10.72
C LEU A 348 6.68 6.77 9.84
N GLN A 349 6.32 6.18 8.70
CA GLN A 349 7.29 5.69 7.73
C GLN A 349 8.11 6.84 7.13
N HIS A 350 7.46 7.96 6.82
CA HIS A 350 8.14 9.13 6.28
C HIS A 350 9.12 9.73 7.30
N LEU A 351 8.67 9.93 8.53
CA LEU A 351 9.51 10.45 9.60
C LEU A 351 10.74 9.55 9.84
N GLY A 352 10.56 8.22 9.77
CA GLY A 352 11.69 7.27 9.87
C GLY A 352 12.75 7.49 8.79
N VAL A 353 12.34 7.74 7.54
CA VAL A 353 13.25 8.05 6.42
C VAL A 353 13.91 9.41 6.59
N GLU A 354 13.16 10.43 7.02
CA GLU A 354 13.67 11.78 7.27
C GLU A 354 14.72 11.77 8.38
N LEU A 355 14.43 11.12 9.50
CA LEU A 355 15.35 10.97 10.63
C LEU A 355 16.61 10.20 10.22
N GLY A 356 16.50 9.17 9.41
CA GLY A 356 17.64 8.47 8.81
C GLY A 356 18.54 9.42 8.01
N SER A 357 17.93 10.30 7.19
CA SER A 357 18.65 11.30 6.41
C SER A 357 19.33 12.36 7.27
N VAL A 358 18.66 12.79 8.36
CA VAL A 358 19.24 13.74 9.34
C VAL A 358 20.45 13.13 10.05
N LEU A 359 20.35 11.84 10.44
CA LEU A 359 21.49 11.14 11.04
C LEU A 359 22.66 11.02 10.06
N GLN A 360 22.41 10.66 8.82
CA GLN A 360 23.44 10.54 7.78
C GLN A 360 24.18 11.88 7.54
N ALA A 361 23.45 12.98 7.55
CA ALA A 361 24.03 14.32 7.40
C ALA A 361 24.86 14.74 8.62
N ARG A 362 24.44 14.36 9.84
CA ARG A 362 25.09 14.75 11.09
C ARG A 362 26.28 13.88 11.47
N PHE A 363 26.25 12.60 11.09
CA PHE A 363 27.25 11.60 11.44
C PHE A 363 27.72 10.83 10.18
N PRO A 364 28.38 11.48 9.21
CA PRO A 364 28.70 10.87 7.91
C PRO A 364 29.66 9.68 8.01
N GLU A 365 30.47 9.60 9.07
CA GLU A 365 31.47 8.54 9.28
C GLU A 365 31.09 7.56 10.40
N ALA A 366 29.93 7.75 11.05
CA ALA A 366 29.48 6.87 12.12
C ALA A 366 28.79 5.62 11.59
N GLN A 367 28.85 4.54 12.36
CA GLN A 367 28.04 3.35 12.12
C GLN A 367 26.58 3.67 12.52
N LEU A 368 25.82 4.14 11.55
CA LEU A 368 24.44 4.56 11.75
C LEU A 368 23.48 3.36 11.89
N PRO A 369 22.30 3.56 12.51
CA PRO A 369 21.26 2.55 12.52
C PRO A 369 20.90 2.11 11.11
N ALA A 370 20.73 0.80 10.91
CA ALA A 370 20.31 0.22 9.64
C ALA A 370 18.92 0.72 9.18
N ALA A 371 18.07 1.09 10.16
CA ALA A 371 16.79 1.76 9.92
C ALA A 371 16.39 2.60 11.12
N VAL A 372 15.60 3.66 10.88
CA VAL A 372 14.88 4.43 11.90
C VAL A 372 13.39 4.12 11.75
N ILE A 373 12.78 3.62 12.82
CA ILE A 373 11.39 3.17 12.85
C ILE A 373 10.61 4.12 13.76
N ALA A 374 9.77 4.95 13.16
CA ALA A 374 8.89 5.84 13.88
C ALA A 374 7.60 5.09 14.31
N LEU A 375 7.18 5.31 15.55
CA LEU A 375 6.09 4.58 16.20
C LEU A 375 5.15 5.53 16.93
N SER A 376 3.91 5.11 17.12
CA SER A 376 3.04 5.79 18.09
C SER A 376 3.63 5.67 19.50
N ARG A 377 3.29 6.59 20.41
CA ARG A 377 3.74 6.52 21.82
C ARG A 377 3.37 5.19 22.49
N ARG A 378 2.23 4.63 22.13
CA ARG A 378 1.76 3.34 22.67
C ARG A 378 2.64 2.19 22.19
N ASP A 379 2.87 2.10 20.87
CA ASP A 379 3.66 1.03 20.27
C ASP A 379 5.11 1.09 20.73
N PHE A 380 5.66 2.31 20.88
CA PHE A 380 6.98 2.54 21.46
C PHE A 380 7.06 2.03 22.90
N ALA A 381 6.06 2.32 23.74
CA ALA A 381 6.02 1.84 25.12
C ALA A 381 5.94 0.31 25.22
N GLU A 382 5.22 -0.35 24.30
CA GLU A 382 5.16 -1.83 24.22
C GLU A 382 6.53 -2.42 23.86
N ILE A 383 7.26 -1.80 22.92
CA ILE A 383 8.61 -2.23 22.53
C ILE A 383 9.59 -2.06 23.68
N VAL A 384 9.63 -0.90 24.31
CA VAL A 384 10.54 -0.61 25.44
C VAL A 384 10.27 -1.52 26.63
N SER A 385 9.02 -1.99 26.79
CA SER A 385 8.63 -2.92 27.87
C SER A 385 8.89 -4.38 27.51
N SER A 386 9.30 -4.68 26.29
CA SER A 386 9.56 -6.06 25.86
C SER A 386 10.87 -6.58 26.48
N PRO A 387 10.89 -7.79 27.05
CA PRO A 387 12.10 -8.39 27.64
C PRO A 387 13.28 -8.52 26.68
N SER A 388 13.02 -8.53 25.38
CA SER A 388 14.05 -8.61 24.32
C SER A 388 14.77 -7.28 24.04
N ILE A 389 14.28 -6.16 24.57
CA ILE A 389 14.85 -4.82 24.42
C ILE A 389 15.18 -4.22 25.81
N ALA A 390 15.11 -5.02 26.87
CA ALA A 390 15.40 -4.56 28.22
C ALA A 390 16.82 -4.00 28.32
N PRO A 391 17.02 -2.88 29.05
CA PRO A 391 18.31 -2.17 29.17
C PRO A 391 19.47 -3.01 29.71
N ASP A 392 19.19 -4.13 30.37
CA ASP A 392 20.22 -4.97 31.00
C ASP A 392 21.14 -5.70 30.02
N ASN A 393 20.83 -5.69 28.72
CA ASN A 393 21.73 -6.21 27.69
C ASN A 393 22.82 -5.21 27.24
N PHE A 394 22.84 -3.99 27.78
CA PHE A 394 23.81 -2.95 27.43
C PHE A 394 24.92 -2.77 28.47
N ALA A 395 24.99 -3.62 29.50
CA ALA A 395 25.92 -3.49 30.62
C ALA A 395 27.35 -4.02 30.34
N ASN A 396 27.76 -4.22 29.09
CA ASN A 396 29.17 -4.50 28.77
C ASN A 396 29.78 -3.36 27.94
N ASP A 397 30.13 -2.29 28.68
CA ASP A 397 30.91 -1.13 28.17
C ASP A 397 32.37 -1.45 27.79
N ASP A 398 32.78 -2.72 27.79
CA ASP A 398 34.18 -3.12 27.58
C ASP A 398 34.54 -3.51 26.11
N MET A 399 33.70 -3.26 25.14
CA MET A 399 33.99 -3.63 23.73
C MET A 399 34.18 -2.43 22.78
N ILE A 400 34.42 -1.23 23.30
CA ILE A 400 34.94 -0.10 22.52
C ILE A 400 36.36 0.20 22.97
N GLY A 401 37.27 -0.65 22.55
CA GLY A 401 38.69 -0.41 22.78
C GLY A 401 39.53 -1.61 22.45
N ALA A 402 39.82 -1.84 21.16
CA ALA A 402 41.09 -2.31 20.63
C ALA A 402 41.02 -2.69 19.15
N SER A 403 41.79 -1.97 18.39
CA SER A 403 42.66 -2.42 17.29
C SER A 403 42.12 -2.40 15.89
N VAL A 404 42.73 -1.45 15.18
CA VAL A 404 43.39 -1.43 13.84
C VAL A 404 42.50 -1.66 12.63
#